data_2f3914659043de08990ae5b608e99b6d
#
_entry.id   2f3914659043de08990ae5b608e99b6d
#
_cell.length_a   1.000
_cell.length_b   1.000
_cell.length_c   1.000
_cell.angle_alpha   90.00
_cell.angle_beta   90.00
_cell.angle_gamma   90.00
#
_symmetry.space_group_name_H-M   'P 1'
#
loop_
_entity.id
_entity.type
_entity.pdbx_description
1 polymer ?
#
loop_
_entity_poly.entity_id
_entity_poly.type
_entity_poly.pdbx_seq_one_letter_code
_entity_poly.pdbx_strand_id
1 'polypeptide(L)'
;MAGIFKKIAARAPGSIVQISGGEPAMRDDLPELVAEAAGMNFAGVQLNTNGLRLASEPGFARTLKEHGLSWVYLQFDGTDDAVYERLRGRPLFDLKRRAVERCAEAQLGVVLVATVRRGTNDHLLGDIIRFGTAHAPTVRGVHFQPMAFFGRYPEAPKDGDRTTLADVLRSVCEQHGFFRTEDFSPCGGLHPLCTFTGEFLVSGGELARKETERVHEELDLVRATSRVASRWTLPSSGGGAEDGFEKILSWRRRIFTITAMAFQDAWTIDTERLQRCPIKYVAHDGRFFPFCAYNATSTDGRSLYRKDA
;
A
#
# COMPACT_ATOMS: atom_id res chain seq x y z
N MET A 1 9.91 19.15 11.03
CA MET A 1 8.92 18.05 10.97
C MET A 1 8.57 17.45 12.33
N ALA A 2 9.45 17.47 13.31
CA ALA A 2 9.23 16.91 14.66
C ALA A 2 7.86 17.22 15.31
N GLY A 3 7.32 18.41 15.12
CA GLY A 3 6.01 18.75 15.67
C GLY A 3 4.80 18.12 14.98
N ILE A 4 4.95 17.57 13.76
CA ILE A 4 3.81 17.01 13.00
C ILE A 4 3.45 15.64 13.54
N PHE A 5 4.42 14.76 13.78
CA PHE A 5 4.15 13.42 14.32
C PHE A 5 3.49 13.48 15.70
N LYS A 6 3.91 14.42 16.56
CA LYS A 6 3.25 14.66 17.87
C LYS A 6 1.79 15.05 17.70
N LYS A 7 1.48 15.94 16.74
CA LYS A 7 0.09 16.34 16.44
C LYS A 7 -0.74 15.18 15.90
N ILE A 8 -0.15 14.32 15.05
CA ILE A 8 -0.83 13.13 14.52
C ILE A 8 -1.09 12.15 15.65
N ALA A 9 -0.09 11.82 16.46
CA ALA A 9 -0.22 10.88 17.58
C ALA A 9 -1.27 11.33 18.62
N ALA A 10 -1.33 12.63 18.89
CA ALA A 10 -2.34 13.18 19.80
C ALA A 10 -3.77 13.11 19.24
N ARG A 11 -3.93 13.30 17.92
CA ARG A 11 -5.26 13.35 17.29
C ARG A 11 -5.77 12.00 16.79
N ALA A 12 -4.85 11.11 16.41
CA ALA A 12 -5.14 9.78 15.86
C ALA A 12 -4.19 8.72 16.44
N PRO A 13 -4.26 8.45 17.75
CA PRO A 13 -3.43 7.42 18.38
C PRO A 13 -3.73 6.05 17.76
N GLY A 14 -2.71 5.20 17.62
CA GLY A 14 -2.85 3.87 17.02
C GLY A 14 -3.09 3.87 15.51
N SER A 15 -2.97 5.01 14.83
CA SER A 15 -3.04 5.07 13.37
C SER A 15 -1.78 4.50 12.72
N ILE A 16 -1.86 4.20 11.42
CA ILE A 16 -0.68 3.97 10.58
C ILE A 16 -0.23 5.31 10.02
N VAL A 17 1.06 5.61 10.17
CA VAL A 17 1.68 6.78 9.54
C VAL A 17 2.37 6.36 8.26
N GLN A 18 1.97 6.98 7.15
CA GLN A 18 2.60 6.79 5.86
C GLN A 18 3.51 7.98 5.54
N ILE A 19 4.81 7.71 5.42
CA ILE A 19 5.77 8.68 4.92
C ILE A 19 5.71 8.62 3.40
N SER A 20 5.26 9.73 2.79
CA SER A 20 5.01 9.87 1.36
C SER A 20 5.31 11.30 0.91
N GLY A 21 5.18 11.57 -0.38
CA GLY A 21 5.40 12.91 -0.95
C GLY A 21 5.84 12.79 -2.41
N GLY A 22 6.88 13.49 -2.84
CA GLY A 22 7.52 13.25 -4.13
C GLY A 22 8.16 11.86 -4.11
N GLU A 23 9.42 11.75 -3.69
CA GLU A 23 10.05 10.47 -3.37
C GLU A 23 10.74 10.61 -2.00
N PRO A 24 10.17 10.04 -0.92
CA PRO A 24 10.71 10.19 0.42
C PRO A 24 12.14 9.63 0.56
N ALA A 25 12.46 8.58 -0.19
CA ALA A 25 13.78 7.96 -0.13
C ALA A 25 14.92 8.85 -0.67
N MET A 26 14.61 9.98 -1.33
CA MET A 26 15.62 10.97 -1.74
C MET A 26 16.10 11.84 -0.58
N ARG A 27 15.46 11.76 0.59
CA ARG A 27 15.85 12.52 1.77
C ARG A 27 16.98 11.80 2.51
N ASP A 28 18.00 12.56 2.89
CA ASP A 28 19.10 12.00 3.70
C ASP A 28 18.70 11.79 5.16
N ASP A 29 17.75 12.61 5.66
CA ASP A 29 17.22 12.52 7.03
C ASP A 29 16.01 11.57 7.15
N LEU A 30 15.78 10.69 6.17
CA LEU A 30 14.66 9.75 6.22
C LEU A 30 14.77 8.76 7.39
N PRO A 31 15.95 8.17 7.72
CA PRO A 31 16.07 7.28 8.87
C PRO A 31 15.65 7.96 10.19
N GLU A 32 16.06 9.21 10.41
CA GLU A 32 15.72 9.98 11.59
C GLU A 32 14.21 10.27 11.66
N LEU A 33 13.59 10.57 10.54
CA LEU A 33 12.13 10.76 10.46
C LEU A 33 11.37 9.46 10.79
N VAL A 34 11.88 8.32 10.31
CA VAL A 34 11.33 7.00 10.64
C VAL A 34 11.46 6.75 12.15
N ALA A 35 12.63 7.01 12.75
CA ALA A 35 12.86 6.82 14.17
C ALA A 35 11.94 7.73 15.03
N GLU A 36 11.77 8.99 14.62
CA GLU A 36 10.85 9.90 15.28
C GLU A 36 9.41 9.38 15.25
N ALA A 37 8.94 8.91 14.09
CA ALA A 37 7.60 8.34 13.96
C ALA A 37 7.46 7.03 14.76
N ALA A 38 8.45 6.15 14.72
CA ALA A 38 8.46 4.87 15.43
C ALA A 38 8.45 5.04 16.96
N GLY A 39 9.02 6.15 17.48
CA GLY A 39 8.96 6.54 18.89
C GLY A 39 7.58 7.03 19.36
N MET A 40 6.59 7.12 18.47
CA MET A 40 5.23 7.54 18.79
C MET A 40 4.29 6.35 18.90
N ASN A 41 3.08 6.58 19.43
CA ASN A 41 2.04 5.55 19.56
C ASN A 41 1.27 5.35 18.25
N PHE A 42 1.98 4.87 17.19
CA PHE A 42 1.40 4.45 15.92
C PHE A 42 1.33 2.93 15.82
N ALA A 43 0.33 2.41 15.10
CA ALA A 43 0.23 0.99 14.81
C ALA A 43 1.34 0.51 13.85
N GLY A 44 1.92 1.43 13.09
CA GLY A 44 3.05 1.17 12.21
C GLY A 44 3.48 2.40 11.43
N VAL A 45 4.74 2.39 11.01
CA VAL A 45 5.35 3.39 10.13
C VAL A 45 5.58 2.77 8.76
N GLN A 46 4.94 3.31 7.75
CA GLN A 46 4.96 2.85 6.37
C GLN A 46 5.75 3.83 5.50
N LEU A 47 6.64 3.31 4.65
CA LEU A 47 7.32 4.10 3.63
C LEU A 47 6.70 3.82 2.26
N ASN A 48 6.15 4.85 1.61
CA ASN A 48 5.70 4.79 0.23
C ASN A 48 6.82 5.29 -0.69
N THR A 49 7.40 4.40 -1.51
CA THR A 49 8.59 4.70 -2.31
C THR A 49 8.58 4.03 -3.69
N ASN A 50 9.26 4.66 -4.64
CA ASN A 50 9.56 4.03 -5.93
C ASN A 50 10.60 2.90 -5.83
N GLY A 51 11.30 2.75 -4.69
CA GLY A 51 12.24 1.67 -4.42
C GLY A 51 13.62 1.81 -5.07
N LEU A 52 13.91 2.88 -5.80
CA LEU A 52 15.17 3.02 -6.52
C LEU A 52 16.37 3.08 -5.57
N ARG A 53 16.27 3.86 -4.48
CA ARG A 53 17.34 3.91 -3.47
C ARG A 53 17.48 2.60 -2.71
N LEU A 54 16.38 1.91 -2.42
CA LEU A 54 16.42 0.56 -1.83
C LEU A 54 17.21 -0.42 -2.70
N ALA A 55 17.03 -0.35 -4.03
CA ALA A 55 17.72 -1.22 -4.99
C ALA A 55 19.22 -0.88 -5.16
N SER A 56 19.56 0.43 -5.13
CA SER A 56 20.88 0.92 -5.50
C SER A 56 21.84 1.11 -4.32
N GLU A 57 21.32 1.35 -3.10
CA GLU A 57 22.14 1.61 -1.91
C GLU A 57 22.13 0.38 -0.97
N PRO A 58 23.24 -0.38 -0.94
CA PRO A 58 23.37 -1.51 -0.01
C PRO A 58 23.23 -1.07 1.45
N GLY A 59 22.44 -1.81 2.23
CA GLY A 59 22.23 -1.53 3.65
C GLY A 59 21.11 -0.52 3.95
N PHE A 60 20.65 0.27 3.00
CA PHE A 60 19.62 1.29 3.25
C PHE A 60 18.31 0.70 3.82
N ALA A 61 17.85 -0.43 3.29
CA ALA A 61 16.68 -1.13 3.83
C ALA A 61 16.89 -1.57 5.29
N ARG A 62 18.11 -2.01 5.64
CA ARG A 62 18.48 -2.40 7.02
C ARG A 62 18.47 -1.18 7.93
N THR A 63 19.09 -0.08 7.52
CA THR A 63 19.07 1.18 8.27
C THR A 63 17.65 1.62 8.58
N LEU A 64 16.74 1.61 7.60
CA LEU A 64 15.34 1.96 7.82
C LEU A 64 14.66 1.00 8.81
N LYS A 65 14.92 -0.30 8.71
CA LYS A 65 14.41 -1.32 9.65
C LYS A 65 14.88 -1.08 11.07
N GLU A 66 16.17 -0.80 11.27
CA GLU A 66 16.78 -0.51 12.56
C GLU A 66 16.22 0.76 13.20
N HIS A 67 15.83 1.75 12.39
CA HIS A 67 15.16 2.97 12.83
C HIS A 67 13.64 2.80 13.07
N GLY A 68 13.09 1.59 12.88
CA GLY A 68 11.72 1.26 13.24
C GLY A 68 10.72 1.31 12.10
N LEU A 69 11.16 1.32 10.82
CA LEU A 69 10.25 1.17 9.70
C LEU A 69 9.53 -0.18 9.78
N SER A 70 8.20 -0.16 9.71
CA SER A 70 7.40 -1.37 9.87
C SER A 70 7.29 -2.16 8.57
N TRP A 71 7.06 -1.50 7.43
CA TRP A 71 7.04 -2.09 6.08
C TRP A 71 7.22 -1.04 4.99
N VAL A 72 7.55 -1.52 3.80
CA VAL A 72 7.65 -0.73 2.57
C VAL A 72 6.39 -0.91 1.73
N TYR A 73 5.85 0.18 1.23
CA TYR A 73 4.81 0.27 0.23
C TYR A 73 5.49 0.59 -1.10
N LEU A 74 5.87 -0.47 -1.82
CA LEU A 74 6.74 -0.39 -2.98
C LEU A 74 5.92 -0.22 -4.26
N GLN A 75 6.12 0.87 -4.97
CA GLN A 75 5.58 1.03 -6.31
C GLN A 75 6.06 -0.11 -7.23
N PHE A 76 5.10 -0.88 -7.77
CA PHE A 76 5.37 -2.06 -8.58
C PHE A 76 4.27 -2.24 -9.63
N ASP A 77 4.45 -1.65 -10.81
CA ASP A 77 3.39 -1.51 -11.80
C ASP A 77 3.26 -2.71 -12.76
N GLY A 78 4.22 -3.63 -12.76
CA GLY A 78 4.22 -4.83 -13.61
C GLY A 78 5.46 -5.69 -13.45
N THR A 79 5.49 -6.80 -14.17
CA THR A 79 6.59 -7.78 -14.21
C THR A 79 7.40 -7.72 -15.51
N ASP A 80 7.24 -6.64 -16.27
CA ASP A 80 7.89 -6.45 -17.55
C ASP A 80 8.24 -4.97 -17.76
N ASP A 81 9.37 -4.70 -18.44
CA ASP A 81 9.89 -3.35 -18.61
C ASP A 81 9.05 -2.49 -19.54
N ALA A 82 8.29 -3.06 -20.49
CA ALA A 82 7.44 -2.30 -21.40
C ALA A 82 6.37 -1.50 -20.64
N VAL A 83 5.87 -2.05 -19.52
CA VAL A 83 4.94 -1.33 -18.62
C VAL A 83 5.63 -0.14 -17.96
N TYR A 84 6.86 -0.34 -17.47
CA TYR A 84 7.61 0.75 -16.82
C TYR A 84 8.01 1.84 -17.82
N GLU A 85 8.43 1.47 -19.01
CA GLU A 85 8.71 2.44 -20.08
C GLU A 85 7.47 3.30 -20.38
N ARG A 86 6.30 2.67 -20.47
CA ARG A 86 5.05 3.35 -20.78
C ARG A 86 4.54 4.23 -19.61
N LEU A 87 4.68 3.79 -18.36
CA LEU A 87 4.18 4.50 -17.18
C LEU A 87 5.21 5.43 -16.55
N ARG A 88 6.53 5.11 -16.68
CA ARG A 88 7.62 5.77 -15.95
C ARG A 88 8.74 6.29 -16.85
N GLY A 89 8.67 6.03 -18.16
CA GLY A 89 9.62 6.52 -19.15
C GLY A 89 10.97 5.79 -19.22
N ARG A 90 11.13 4.66 -18.50
CA ARG A 90 12.35 3.85 -18.51
C ARG A 90 12.11 2.43 -17.98
N PRO A 91 12.98 1.44 -18.34
CA PRO A 91 12.93 0.10 -17.78
C PRO A 91 13.27 0.12 -16.28
N LEU A 92 12.47 -0.55 -15.44
CA LEU A 92 12.63 -0.53 -13.99
C LEU A 92 12.43 -1.89 -13.32
N PHE A 93 12.02 -2.93 -14.03
CA PHE A 93 11.63 -4.20 -13.42
C PHE A 93 12.77 -4.82 -12.60
N ASP A 94 13.99 -4.84 -13.12
CA ASP A 94 15.15 -5.38 -12.39
C ASP A 94 15.45 -4.59 -11.10
N LEU A 95 15.30 -3.26 -11.13
CA LEU A 95 15.44 -2.44 -9.93
C LEU A 95 14.35 -2.73 -8.89
N LYS A 96 13.13 -2.99 -9.33
CA LYS A 96 12.03 -3.38 -8.43
C LYS A 96 12.30 -4.74 -7.77
N ARG A 97 12.76 -5.71 -8.55
CA ARG A 97 13.17 -7.03 -8.04
C ARG A 97 14.26 -6.89 -6.99
N ARG A 98 15.34 -6.13 -7.29
CA ARG A 98 16.44 -5.87 -6.34
C ARG A 98 15.97 -5.16 -5.07
N ALA A 99 15.02 -4.21 -5.18
CA ALA A 99 14.46 -3.57 -3.98
C ALA A 99 13.76 -4.58 -3.06
N VAL A 100 13.01 -5.54 -3.61
CA VAL A 100 12.40 -6.63 -2.83
C VAL A 100 13.46 -7.52 -2.18
N GLU A 101 14.53 -7.89 -2.91
CA GLU A 101 15.64 -8.67 -2.40
C GLU A 101 16.38 -7.97 -1.23
N ARG A 102 16.64 -6.65 -1.36
CA ARG A 102 17.23 -5.85 -0.27
C ARG A 102 16.33 -5.76 0.98
N CYS A 103 15.01 -5.68 0.76
CA CYS A 103 14.07 -5.76 1.88
C CYS A 103 14.05 -7.15 2.53
N ALA A 104 14.21 -8.23 1.75
CA ALA A 104 14.34 -9.59 2.28
C ALA A 104 15.58 -9.75 3.17
N GLU A 105 16.74 -9.27 2.71
CA GLU A 105 18.00 -9.25 3.47
C GLU A 105 17.84 -8.49 4.80
N ALA A 106 17.04 -7.42 4.81
CA ALA A 106 16.78 -6.60 5.98
C ALA A 106 15.62 -7.12 6.87
N GLN A 107 14.98 -8.24 6.52
CA GLN A 107 13.78 -8.74 7.19
C GLN A 107 12.67 -7.65 7.27
N LEU A 108 12.51 -6.88 6.23
CA LEU A 108 11.56 -5.79 6.12
C LEU A 108 10.41 -6.20 5.18
N GLY A 109 9.16 -6.16 5.68
CA GLY A 109 7.99 -6.51 4.89
C GLY A 109 7.75 -5.54 3.74
N VAL A 110 7.26 -6.05 2.61
CA VAL A 110 6.94 -5.29 1.40
C VAL A 110 5.50 -5.54 1.00
N VAL A 111 4.77 -4.48 0.66
CA VAL A 111 3.52 -4.55 -0.09
C VAL A 111 3.78 -3.99 -1.49
N LEU A 112 3.50 -4.77 -2.51
CA LEU A 112 3.62 -4.33 -3.91
C LEU A 112 2.43 -3.46 -4.27
N VAL A 113 2.67 -2.27 -4.81
CA VAL A 113 1.62 -1.29 -5.13
C VAL A 113 1.60 -1.02 -6.62
N ALA A 114 0.56 -1.46 -7.29
CA ALA A 114 0.37 -1.24 -8.72
C ALA A 114 -0.66 -0.15 -8.99
N THR A 115 -0.27 0.90 -9.70
CA THR A 115 -1.22 1.82 -10.32
C THR A 115 -1.80 1.15 -11.55
N VAL A 116 -3.08 0.76 -11.49
CA VAL A 116 -3.74 0.03 -12.59
C VAL A 116 -4.31 1.02 -13.59
N ARG A 117 -3.79 0.97 -14.82
CA ARG A 117 -4.25 1.76 -15.95
C ARG A 117 -4.78 0.86 -17.06
N ARG A 118 -6.02 1.11 -17.47
CA ARG A 118 -6.67 0.38 -18.56
C ARG A 118 -5.82 0.40 -19.84
N GLY A 119 -5.68 -0.76 -20.48
CA GLY A 119 -4.89 -0.94 -21.69
C GLY A 119 -3.37 -0.75 -21.52
N THR A 120 -2.88 -0.72 -20.28
CA THR A 120 -1.44 -0.59 -20.00
C THR A 120 -0.90 -1.74 -19.16
N ASN A 121 -1.45 -1.98 -17.99
CA ASN A 121 -1.03 -3.05 -17.07
C ASN A 121 -2.20 -3.80 -16.42
N ASP A 122 -3.42 -3.51 -16.80
CA ASP A 122 -4.63 -4.18 -16.32
C ASP A 122 -4.69 -5.68 -16.69
N HIS A 123 -3.87 -6.11 -17.65
CA HIS A 123 -3.69 -7.51 -18.04
C HIS A 123 -2.58 -8.25 -17.26
N LEU A 124 -1.85 -7.60 -16.37
CA LEU A 124 -0.71 -8.16 -15.61
C LEU A 124 -1.01 -8.37 -14.13
N LEU A 125 -2.24 -8.20 -13.66
CA LEU A 125 -2.56 -8.28 -12.24
C LEU A 125 -2.27 -9.66 -11.66
N GLY A 126 -2.57 -10.71 -12.43
CA GLY A 126 -2.23 -12.10 -12.07
C GLY A 126 -0.71 -12.32 -11.97
N ASP A 127 0.09 -11.73 -12.85
CA ASP A 127 1.56 -11.87 -12.84
C ASP A 127 2.17 -11.13 -11.65
N ILE A 128 1.66 -9.96 -11.30
CA ILE A 128 2.07 -9.22 -10.10
C ILE A 128 1.78 -10.04 -8.84
N ILE A 129 0.64 -10.72 -8.77
CA ILE A 129 0.31 -11.59 -7.64
C ILE A 129 1.26 -12.80 -7.60
N ARG A 130 1.50 -13.46 -8.72
CA ARG A 130 2.46 -14.59 -8.82
C ARG A 130 3.87 -14.17 -8.41
N PHE A 131 4.33 -13.00 -8.85
CA PHE A 131 5.59 -12.44 -8.38
C PHE A 131 5.58 -12.24 -6.86
N GLY A 132 4.52 -11.66 -6.32
CA GLY A 132 4.39 -11.42 -4.88
C GLY A 132 4.41 -12.71 -4.06
N THR A 133 3.68 -13.74 -4.46
CA THR A 133 3.64 -15.04 -3.76
C THR A 133 4.97 -15.78 -3.83
N ALA A 134 5.69 -15.70 -4.95
CA ALA A 134 7.04 -16.26 -5.09
C ALA A 134 8.08 -15.61 -4.17
N HIS A 135 7.85 -14.37 -3.73
CA HIS A 135 8.73 -13.62 -2.82
C HIS A 135 8.17 -13.54 -1.38
N ALA A 136 7.16 -14.35 -1.06
CA ALA A 136 6.71 -14.48 0.33
C ALA A 136 7.77 -15.22 1.17
N PRO A 137 7.93 -14.89 2.47
CA PRO A 137 7.10 -14.00 3.28
C PRO A 137 7.51 -12.53 3.24
N THR A 138 8.56 -12.15 2.52
CA THR A 138 8.99 -10.73 2.41
C THR A 138 7.91 -9.89 1.78
N VAL A 139 7.37 -10.31 0.64
CA VAL A 139 6.18 -9.70 0.07
C VAL A 139 4.96 -10.18 0.86
N ARG A 140 4.32 -9.22 1.53
CA ARG A 140 3.17 -9.44 2.43
C ARG A 140 1.84 -9.34 1.71
N GLY A 141 1.85 -8.83 0.49
CA GLY A 141 0.65 -8.69 -0.33
C GLY A 141 0.82 -7.76 -1.51
N VAL A 142 -0.25 -7.63 -2.25
CA VAL A 142 -0.37 -6.73 -3.41
C VAL A 142 -1.51 -5.76 -3.14
N HIS A 143 -1.28 -4.50 -3.49
CA HIS A 143 -2.26 -3.43 -3.41
C HIS A 143 -2.48 -2.80 -4.79
N PHE A 144 -3.66 -2.95 -5.33
CA PHE A 144 -4.04 -2.36 -6.60
C PHE A 144 -4.70 -1.00 -6.42
N GLN A 145 -4.23 -0.02 -7.17
CA GLN A 145 -4.77 1.34 -7.16
C GLN A 145 -5.25 1.69 -8.58
N PRO A 146 -6.55 1.54 -8.89
CA PRO A 146 -7.10 2.11 -10.11
C PRO A 146 -6.65 3.55 -10.28
N MET A 147 -6.16 3.90 -11.47
CA MET A 147 -5.63 5.23 -11.74
C MET A 147 -6.70 6.29 -11.52
N ALA A 148 -6.42 7.25 -10.63
CA ALA A 148 -7.23 8.45 -10.45
C ALA A 148 -6.59 9.62 -11.22
N PHE A 149 -7.44 10.48 -11.76
CA PHE A 149 -7.02 11.59 -12.61
C PHE A 149 -6.72 12.84 -11.74
N PHE A 150 -5.52 12.83 -11.16
CA PHE A 150 -4.96 13.97 -10.41
C PHE A 150 -4.00 14.76 -11.29
N GLY A 151 -3.88 16.06 -11.02
CA GLY A 151 -2.93 16.93 -11.71
C GLY A 151 -3.54 17.61 -12.94
N ARG A 152 -2.76 17.73 -14.02
CA ARG A 152 -3.15 18.46 -15.23
C ARG A 152 -3.93 17.56 -16.18
N TYR A 153 -5.24 17.61 -16.07
CA TYR A 153 -6.18 16.96 -16.99
C TYR A 153 -7.18 17.99 -17.48
N PRO A 154 -6.87 18.73 -18.58
CA PRO A 154 -7.73 19.80 -19.09
C PRO A 154 -9.08 19.31 -19.59
N GLU A 155 -9.16 18.04 -19.99
CA GLU A 155 -10.40 17.40 -20.42
C GLU A 155 -10.84 16.34 -19.41
N ALA A 156 -12.15 16.22 -19.23
CA ALA A 156 -12.70 15.15 -18.41
C ALA A 156 -12.33 13.79 -18.99
N PRO A 157 -11.83 12.84 -18.16
CA PRO A 157 -11.56 11.50 -18.63
C PRO A 157 -12.86 10.84 -19.09
N LYS A 158 -12.78 10.09 -20.19
CA LYS A 158 -13.90 9.28 -20.67
C LYS A 158 -14.10 8.05 -19.78
N ASP A 159 -15.31 7.53 -19.74
CA ASP A 159 -15.60 6.31 -18.97
C ASP A 159 -14.72 5.13 -19.39
N GLY A 160 -14.38 5.03 -20.68
CA GLY A 160 -13.46 4.04 -21.22
C GLY A 160 -12.01 4.14 -20.72
N ASP A 161 -11.59 5.30 -20.19
CA ASP A 161 -10.23 5.51 -19.65
C ASP A 161 -10.14 5.07 -18.19
N ARG A 162 -11.28 4.89 -17.52
CA ARG A 162 -11.33 4.56 -16.10
C ARG A 162 -11.25 3.06 -15.87
N THR A 163 -10.52 2.70 -14.82
CA THR A 163 -10.52 1.36 -14.22
C THR A 163 -11.28 1.44 -12.91
N THR A 164 -12.27 0.59 -12.73
CA THR A 164 -13.05 0.51 -11.49
C THR A 164 -12.51 -0.60 -10.56
N LEU A 165 -12.93 -0.60 -9.28
CA LEU A 165 -12.64 -1.72 -8.38
C LEU A 165 -13.23 -3.04 -8.89
N ALA A 166 -14.41 -3.01 -9.53
CA ALA A 166 -15.04 -4.18 -10.13
C ALA A 166 -14.21 -4.73 -11.31
N ASP A 167 -13.62 -3.85 -12.13
CA ASP A 167 -12.72 -4.27 -13.20
C ASP A 167 -11.46 -4.93 -12.64
N VAL A 168 -10.84 -4.34 -11.60
CA VAL A 168 -9.66 -4.92 -10.93
C VAL A 168 -10.01 -6.30 -10.35
N LEU A 169 -11.12 -6.41 -9.63
CA LEU A 169 -11.54 -7.68 -9.02
C LEU A 169 -11.78 -8.76 -10.07
N ARG A 170 -12.47 -8.43 -11.15
CA ARG A 170 -12.69 -9.35 -12.28
C ARG A 170 -11.36 -9.79 -12.89
N SER A 171 -10.48 -8.85 -13.20
CA SER A 171 -9.16 -9.14 -13.77
C SER A 171 -8.31 -10.04 -12.85
N VAL A 172 -8.31 -9.79 -11.54
CA VAL A 172 -7.61 -10.65 -10.56
C VAL A 172 -8.14 -12.07 -10.60
N CYS A 173 -9.47 -12.26 -10.61
CA CYS A 173 -10.09 -13.59 -10.66
C CYS A 173 -9.80 -14.32 -11.97
N GLU A 174 -9.95 -13.65 -13.11
CA GLU A 174 -9.75 -14.23 -14.45
C GLU A 174 -8.29 -14.57 -14.73
N GLN A 175 -7.35 -13.68 -14.40
CA GLN A 175 -5.93 -13.84 -14.74
C GLN A 175 -5.19 -14.83 -13.84
N HIS A 176 -5.63 -15.02 -12.61
CA HIS A 176 -4.96 -15.93 -11.69
C HIS A 176 -5.64 -17.31 -11.61
N GLY A 177 -6.94 -17.39 -11.83
CA GLY A 177 -7.73 -18.62 -11.82
C GLY A 177 -7.96 -19.27 -10.45
N PHE A 178 -7.25 -18.83 -9.41
CA PHE A 178 -7.41 -19.29 -8.02
C PHE A 178 -8.52 -18.55 -7.28
N PHE A 179 -8.63 -17.24 -7.51
CA PHE A 179 -9.52 -16.36 -6.75
C PHE A 179 -10.96 -16.42 -7.28
N ARG A 180 -11.90 -16.22 -6.35
CA ARG A 180 -13.31 -16.01 -6.61
C ARG A 180 -13.73 -14.68 -6.03
N THR A 181 -14.77 -14.08 -6.57
CA THR A 181 -15.31 -12.80 -6.07
C THR A 181 -15.63 -12.87 -4.57
N GLU A 182 -16.13 -14.03 -4.10
CA GLU A 182 -16.51 -14.29 -2.72
C GLU A 182 -15.31 -14.31 -1.75
N ASP A 183 -14.08 -14.46 -2.26
CA ASP A 183 -12.87 -14.43 -1.44
C ASP A 183 -12.54 -13.00 -0.96
N PHE A 184 -13.24 -12.00 -1.48
CA PHE A 184 -13.00 -10.58 -1.20
C PHE A 184 -14.19 -9.92 -0.50
N SER A 185 -13.88 -8.93 0.32
CA SER A 185 -14.88 -8.12 1.04
C SER A 185 -14.41 -6.67 1.12
N PRO A 186 -15.31 -5.70 1.34
CA PRO A 186 -14.90 -4.35 1.67
C PRO A 186 -13.98 -4.34 2.90
N CYS A 187 -13.00 -3.45 2.92
CA CYS A 187 -12.11 -3.30 4.08
C CYS A 187 -12.87 -2.60 5.23
N GLY A 188 -12.84 -3.18 6.42
CA GLY A 188 -13.48 -2.59 7.60
C GLY A 188 -13.02 -1.15 7.87
N GLY A 189 -13.94 -0.29 8.27
CA GLY A 189 -13.70 1.13 8.53
C GLY A 189 -13.57 2.02 7.29
N LEU A 190 -13.69 1.45 6.07
CA LEU A 190 -13.67 2.19 4.80
C LEU A 190 -14.97 2.00 4.02
N HIS A 191 -15.29 2.96 3.16
CA HIS A 191 -16.50 2.87 2.33
C HIS A 191 -16.37 1.72 1.31
N PRO A 192 -17.40 0.88 1.10
CA PRO A 192 -17.34 -0.27 0.18
C PRO A 192 -16.96 0.09 -1.26
N LEU A 193 -17.33 1.27 -1.74
CA LEU A 193 -16.95 1.75 -3.07
C LEU A 193 -15.50 2.25 -3.14
N CYS A 194 -14.76 2.29 -2.01
CA CYS A 194 -13.37 2.73 -2.00
C CYS A 194 -12.39 1.58 -2.01
N THR A 195 -12.77 0.38 -1.54
CA THR A 195 -11.77 -0.68 -1.31
C THR A 195 -12.38 -2.07 -1.24
N PHE A 196 -11.54 -3.07 -1.55
CA PHE A 196 -11.76 -4.46 -1.16
C PHE A 196 -10.47 -5.08 -0.62
N THR A 197 -10.62 -6.18 0.11
CA THR A 197 -9.52 -6.97 0.67
C THR A 197 -9.82 -8.45 0.63
N GLY A 198 -8.78 -9.26 0.37
CA GLY A 198 -8.78 -10.72 0.54
C GLY A 198 -7.53 -11.13 1.31
N GLU A 199 -7.65 -12.12 2.21
CA GLU A 199 -6.54 -12.68 2.99
C GLU A 199 -6.37 -14.15 2.63
N PHE A 200 -5.14 -14.53 2.31
CA PHE A 200 -4.77 -15.87 1.88
C PHE A 200 -3.55 -16.37 2.65
N LEU A 201 -3.29 -17.65 2.57
CA LEU A 201 -2.05 -18.25 3.09
C LEU A 201 -1.13 -18.59 1.92
N VAL A 202 0.17 -18.33 2.07
CA VAL A 202 1.20 -18.70 1.09
C VAL A 202 2.17 -19.68 1.72
N SER A 203 2.50 -20.75 0.97
CA SER A 203 3.52 -21.71 1.34
C SER A 203 4.23 -22.18 0.06
N GLY A 204 5.56 -21.99 -0.01
CA GLY A 204 6.33 -22.35 -1.21
C GLY A 204 5.86 -21.64 -2.50
N GLY A 205 5.33 -20.43 -2.39
CA GLY A 205 4.77 -19.68 -3.52
C GLY A 205 3.32 -20.02 -3.88
N GLU A 206 2.76 -21.11 -3.32
CA GLU A 206 1.39 -21.51 -3.56
C GLU A 206 0.41 -20.87 -2.58
N LEU A 207 -0.77 -20.52 -3.09
CA LEU A 207 -1.86 -19.91 -2.34
C LEU A 207 -2.83 -20.97 -1.81
N ALA A 208 -3.25 -20.79 -0.58
CA ALA A 208 -4.37 -21.50 0.01
C ALA A 208 -5.41 -20.50 0.56
N ARG A 209 -6.70 -20.87 0.48
CA ARG A 209 -7.76 -20.11 1.13
C ARG A 209 -7.61 -20.23 2.63
N LYS A 210 -7.76 -19.11 3.29
CA LYS A 210 -7.86 -19.11 4.74
C LYS A 210 -9.28 -19.53 5.13
N GLU A 211 -9.41 -20.65 5.85
CA GLU A 211 -10.67 -20.97 6.52
C GLU A 211 -10.96 -19.91 7.57
N THR A 212 -11.78 -18.96 7.24
CA THR A 212 -12.22 -17.91 8.16
C THR A 212 -13.74 -17.89 8.14
N GLU A 213 -14.36 -18.06 9.28
CA GLU A 213 -15.73 -17.59 9.44
C GLU A 213 -15.76 -16.13 9.02
N ARG A 214 -16.65 -15.77 8.10
CA ARG A 214 -16.89 -14.38 7.71
C ARG A 214 -17.51 -13.68 8.91
N VAL A 215 -16.67 -13.18 9.78
CA VAL A 215 -17.13 -12.29 10.85
C VAL A 215 -17.45 -10.97 10.15
N HIS A 216 -18.73 -10.77 9.87
CA HIS A 216 -19.30 -9.48 9.48
C HIS A 216 -19.38 -8.53 10.69
N GLU A 217 -18.35 -8.51 11.52
CA GLU A 217 -18.22 -7.47 12.52
C GLU A 217 -17.88 -6.16 11.79
N GLU A 218 -18.66 -5.13 12.05
CA GLU A 218 -18.23 -3.76 11.81
C GLU A 218 -16.96 -3.54 12.63
N LEU A 219 -15.81 -3.85 12.02
CA LEU A 219 -14.52 -3.56 12.64
C LEU A 219 -14.43 -2.06 12.82
N ASP A 220 -14.31 -1.62 14.05
CA ASP A 220 -13.96 -0.24 14.30
C ASP A 220 -12.62 0.10 13.64
N LEU A 221 -12.41 1.38 13.36
CA LEU A 221 -11.21 1.84 12.63
C LEU A 221 -9.90 1.42 13.31
N VAL A 222 -9.88 1.35 14.65
CA VAL A 222 -8.67 0.98 15.42
C VAL A 222 -8.33 -0.49 15.20
N ARG A 223 -9.31 -1.37 15.28
CA ARG A 223 -9.14 -2.80 15.01
C ARG A 223 -8.75 -3.06 13.57
N ALA A 224 -9.40 -2.38 12.60
CA ALA A 224 -9.05 -2.47 11.18
C ALA A 224 -7.60 -2.03 10.94
N THR A 225 -7.17 -0.92 11.52
CA THR A 225 -5.80 -0.40 11.42
C THR A 225 -4.77 -1.37 12.01
N SER A 226 -5.03 -1.87 13.23
CA SER A 226 -4.16 -2.85 13.89
C SER A 226 -4.06 -4.16 13.09
N ARG A 227 -5.16 -4.59 12.47
CA ARG A 227 -5.18 -5.76 11.58
C ARG A 227 -4.28 -5.55 10.36
N VAL A 228 -4.40 -4.41 9.68
CA VAL A 228 -3.54 -4.06 8.53
C VAL A 228 -2.06 -4.06 8.94
N ALA A 229 -1.70 -3.36 10.02
CA ALA A 229 -0.34 -3.31 10.51
C ALA A 229 0.21 -4.72 10.81
N SER A 230 -0.60 -5.59 11.45
CA SER A 230 -0.20 -6.97 11.77
C SER A 230 0.00 -7.84 10.53
N ARG A 231 -0.67 -7.57 9.40
CA ARG A 231 -0.55 -8.33 8.15
C ARG A 231 0.66 -7.91 7.33
N TRP A 232 0.94 -6.62 7.30
CA TRP A 232 2.00 -6.06 6.46
C TRP A 232 3.38 -6.01 7.13
N THR A 233 3.43 -5.96 8.46
CA THR A 233 4.69 -6.15 9.18
C THR A 233 5.15 -7.60 9.04
N LEU A 234 6.42 -7.81 8.63
CA LEU A 234 7.03 -9.12 8.60
C LEU A 234 7.35 -9.55 10.04
N PRO A 235 6.77 -10.63 10.56
CA PRO A 235 7.10 -11.12 11.90
C PRO A 235 8.57 -11.55 11.98
N SER A 236 9.20 -11.29 13.11
CA SER A 236 10.58 -11.76 13.39
C SER A 236 10.65 -13.27 13.24
N SER A 237 11.80 -13.79 12.80
CA SER A 237 12.11 -15.20 12.91
C SER A 237 12.42 -15.48 14.37
N GLY A 238 11.53 -16.18 15.07
CA GLY A 238 11.77 -16.60 16.44
C GLY A 238 12.90 -17.65 16.51
N GLY A 239 13.68 -17.61 17.56
CA GLY A 239 14.71 -18.62 17.82
C GLY A 239 14.09 -19.84 18.52
N GLY A 240 13.83 -20.89 17.78
CA GLY A 240 14.00 -22.28 18.16
C GLY A 240 13.25 -22.87 19.36
N ALA A 241 12.09 -22.36 19.78
CA ALA A 241 11.25 -23.07 20.73
C ALA A 241 9.94 -23.52 20.04
N GLU A 242 9.60 -24.80 20.12
CA GLU A 242 8.32 -25.37 19.65
C GLU A 242 7.13 -24.93 20.55
N ASP A 243 7.10 -23.65 20.92
CA ASP A 243 6.08 -23.06 21.76
C ASP A 243 4.88 -22.58 20.92
N GLY A 244 3.71 -22.52 21.51
CA GLY A 244 2.49 -22.03 20.85
C GLY A 244 2.66 -20.66 20.17
N PHE A 245 3.57 -19.85 20.69
CA PHE A 245 3.92 -18.55 20.13
C PHE A 245 4.62 -18.66 18.76
N GLU A 246 5.54 -19.63 18.57
CA GLU A 246 6.20 -19.91 17.29
C GLU A 246 5.20 -20.36 16.22
N LYS A 247 4.19 -21.15 16.58
CA LYS A 247 3.11 -21.54 15.65
C LYS A 247 2.32 -20.32 15.17
N ILE A 248 2.04 -19.36 16.05
CA ILE A 248 1.36 -18.11 15.71
C ILE A 248 2.24 -17.27 14.77
N LEU A 249 3.54 -17.14 15.06
CA LEU A 249 4.47 -16.38 14.22
C LEU A 249 4.63 -17.04 12.85
N SER A 250 4.79 -18.34 12.79
CA SER A 250 4.91 -19.08 11.52
C SER A 250 3.65 -18.94 10.68
N TRP A 251 2.47 -19.04 11.29
CA TRP A 251 1.20 -18.81 10.61
C TRP A 251 1.09 -17.37 10.11
N ARG A 252 1.45 -16.37 10.93
CA ARG A 252 1.45 -14.96 10.53
C ARG A 252 2.38 -14.68 9.37
N ARG A 253 3.53 -15.35 9.27
CA ARG A 253 4.46 -15.23 8.14
C ARG A 253 3.84 -15.70 6.82
N ARG A 254 2.91 -16.65 6.86
CA ARG A 254 2.22 -17.18 5.68
C ARG A 254 1.08 -16.30 5.17
N ILE A 255 0.63 -15.31 5.92
CA ILE A 255 -0.47 -14.45 5.49
C ILE A 255 -0.03 -13.60 4.32
N PHE A 256 -0.83 -13.60 3.26
CA PHE A 256 -0.68 -12.77 2.07
C PHE A 256 -2.00 -12.05 1.80
N THR A 257 -1.93 -10.74 1.53
CA THR A 257 -3.12 -9.94 1.30
C THR A 257 -3.21 -9.49 -0.14
N ILE A 258 -4.42 -9.48 -0.69
CA ILE A 258 -4.72 -8.80 -1.95
C ILE A 258 -5.74 -7.73 -1.62
N THR A 259 -5.37 -6.49 -1.89
CA THR A 259 -6.20 -5.33 -1.57
C THR A 259 -6.30 -4.41 -2.77
N ALA A 260 -7.36 -3.65 -2.86
CA ALA A 260 -7.47 -2.57 -3.83
C ALA A 260 -8.10 -1.34 -3.20
N MET A 261 -7.70 -0.17 -3.68
CA MET A 261 -8.27 1.10 -3.26
C MET A 261 -8.40 2.06 -4.44
N ALA A 262 -9.62 2.51 -4.69
CA ALA A 262 -9.92 3.53 -5.68
C ALA A 262 -9.99 4.91 -5.00
N PHE A 263 -9.13 5.81 -5.45
CA PHE A 263 -9.18 7.21 -5.05
C PHE A 263 -10.17 7.98 -5.92
N GLN A 264 -10.80 8.99 -5.33
CA GLN A 264 -11.69 9.90 -6.03
C GLN A 264 -10.88 11.06 -6.62
N ASP A 265 -11.19 11.44 -7.83
CA ASP A 265 -10.68 12.64 -8.51
C ASP A 265 -11.78 13.71 -8.66
N ALA A 266 -11.48 14.86 -9.26
CA ALA A 266 -12.40 15.98 -9.37
C ALA A 266 -13.75 15.63 -10.05
N TRP A 267 -13.76 14.64 -10.95
CA TRP A 267 -14.96 14.20 -11.67
C TRP A 267 -15.77 13.14 -10.95
N THR A 268 -15.21 12.53 -9.89
CA THR A 268 -15.84 11.44 -9.14
C THR A 268 -15.99 11.75 -7.66
N ILE A 269 -15.77 13.00 -7.26
CA ILE A 269 -15.86 13.43 -5.86
C ILE A 269 -17.27 13.22 -5.31
N ASP A 270 -17.33 12.49 -4.22
CA ASP A 270 -18.47 12.29 -3.37
C ASP A 270 -18.15 12.87 -1.98
N THR A 271 -18.81 13.96 -1.64
CA THR A 271 -18.53 14.72 -0.41
C THR A 271 -18.89 13.96 0.86
N GLU A 272 -19.92 13.12 0.84
CA GLU A 272 -20.29 12.30 1.98
C GLU A 272 -19.22 11.25 2.29
N ARG A 273 -18.71 10.58 1.26
CA ARG A 273 -17.58 9.65 1.39
C ARG A 273 -16.32 10.35 1.90
N LEU A 274 -16.05 11.59 1.43
CA LEU A 274 -14.90 12.37 1.90
C LEU A 274 -14.99 12.73 3.38
N GLN A 275 -16.17 13.13 3.85
CA GLN A 275 -16.38 13.49 5.25
C GLN A 275 -16.08 12.32 6.20
N ARG A 276 -16.46 11.10 5.80
CA ARG A 276 -16.28 9.87 6.58
C ARG A 276 -14.93 9.19 6.34
N CYS A 277 -14.12 9.66 5.39
CA CYS A 277 -12.86 9.01 5.03
C CYS A 277 -11.84 9.09 6.17
N PRO A 278 -11.31 7.96 6.67
CA PRO A 278 -10.28 7.98 7.71
C PRO A 278 -8.89 8.27 7.17
N ILE A 279 -8.67 8.13 5.85
CA ILE A 279 -7.36 8.38 5.23
C ILE A 279 -7.16 9.88 5.07
N LYS A 280 -6.21 10.42 5.82
CA LYS A 280 -5.95 11.86 5.87
C LYS A 280 -4.54 12.17 5.38
N TYR A 281 -4.43 13.27 4.65
CA TYR A 281 -3.18 13.97 4.41
C TYR A 281 -3.01 15.03 5.51
N VAL A 282 -1.81 15.11 6.06
CA VAL A 282 -1.49 16.13 7.08
C VAL A 282 -0.65 17.22 6.43
N ALA A 283 -1.21 18.40 6.32
CA ALA A 283 -0.53 19.56 5.73
C ALA A 283 0.55 20.13 6.68
N HIS A 284 1.45 20.95 6.14
CA HIS A 284 2.55 21.57 6.92
C HIS A 284 2.06 22.39 8.13
N ASP A 285 0.87 22.97 8.05
CA ASP A 285 0.24 23.71 9.15
C ASP A 285 -0.42 22.81 10.20
N GLY A 286 -0.40 21.47 9.97
CA GLY A 286 -0.97 20.47 10.85
C GLY A 286 -2.46 20.23 10.66
N ARG A 287 -3.09 20.78 9.60
CA ARG A 287 -4.47 20.45 9.24
C ARG A 287 -4.57 19.09 8.58
N PHE A 288 -5.68 18.40 8.83
CA PHE A 288 -5.98 17.09 8.29
C PHE A 288 -7.01 17.20 7.18
N PHE A 289 -6.65 16.77 5.98
CA PHE A 289 -7.53 16.73 4.82
C PHE A 289 -7.81 15.29 4.40
N PRO A 290 -9.02 14.94 3.95
CA PRO A 290 -9.22 13.68 3.24
C PRO A 290 -8.24 13.57 2.06
N PHE A 291 -7.60 12.41 1.90
CA PHE A 291 -6.55 12.23 0.90
C PHE A 291 -6.99 12.62 -0.52
N CYS A 292 -8.19 12.16 -0.93
CA CYS A 292 -8.73 12.47 -2.26
C CYS A 292 -8.97 13.97 -2.45
N ALA A 293 -9.52 14.66 -1.44
CA ALA A 293 -9.75 16.11 -1.50
C ALA A 293 -8.43 16.88 -1.61
N TYR A 294 -7.41 16.47 -0.84
CA TYR A 294 -6.10 17.12 -0.87
C TYR A 294 -5.42 17.03 -2.24
N ASN A 295 -5.60 15.91 -2.94
CA ASN A 295 -5.00 15.68 -4.24
C ASN A 295 -5.88 16.14 -5.41
N ALA A 296 -7.14 16.51 -5.16
CA ALA A 296 -8.01 17.04 -6.21
C ALA A 296 -7.44 18.34 -6.80
N THR A 297 -7.51 18.43 -8.12
CA THR A 297 -7.09 19.60 -8.88
C THR A 297 -8.28 20.15 -9.66
N SER A 298 -8.26 21.46 -9.95
CA SER A 298 -9.17 22.06 -10.92
C SER A 298 -8.86 21.55 -12.33
N THR A 299 -9.75 21.81 -13.29
CA THR A 299 -9.59 21.37 -14.70
C THR A 299 -8.33 21.94 -15.36
N ASP A 300 -7.86 23.11 -14.93
CA ASP A 300 -6.61 23.73 -15.37
C ASP A 300 -5.37 23.20 -14.61
N GLY A 301 -5.54 22.21 -13.73
CA GLY A 301 -4.48 21.53 -13.00
C GLY A 301 -3.99 22.26 -11.75
N ARG A 302 -4.66 23.33 -11.32
CA ARG A 302 -4.33 24.00 -10.07
C ARG A 302 -4.74 23.15 -8.88
N SER A 303 -3.84 22.96 -7.94
CA SER A 303 -4.17 22.31 -6.67
C SER A 303 -5.15 23.17 -5.87
N LEU A 304 -6.20 22.56 -5.35
CA LEU A 304 -7.20 23.27 -4.53
C LEU A 304 -6.69 23.54 -3.10
N TYR A 305 -5.78 22.70 -2.61
CA TYR A 305 -5.34 22.72 -1.20
C TYR A 305 -3.83 22.85 -1.02
N ARG A 306 -3.04 22.52 -2.03
CA ARG A 306 -1.59 22.77 -1.99
C ARG A 306 -1.37 24.25 -2.33
N LYS A 307 -0.94 25.04 -1.38
CA LYS A 307 -0.31 26.30 -1.72
C LYS A 307 0.99 25.97 -2.44
N ASP A 308 1.27 26.68 -3.50
CA ASP A 308 2.48 26.49 -4.31
C ASP A 308 3.70 26.38 -3.39
N ALA A 309 4.42 25.23 -3.52
CA ALA A 309 5.68 25.00 -2.84
C ALA A 309 6.80 25.60 -3.68
#